data_a83e3a7b707f32bb3b421077d06f6ee8
#
_entry.id   a83e3a7b707f32bb3b421077d06f6ee8
#
_cell.length_a   1.000
_cell.length_b   1.000
_cell.length_c   1.000
_cell.angle_alpha   90.00
_cell.angle_beta   90.00
_cell.angle_gamma   90.00
#
_symmetry.space_group_name_H-M   'P 1'
#
loop_
_entity.id
_entity.type
_entity.pdbx_description
1 polymer ?
#
loop_
_entity_poly.entity_id
_entity_poly.type
_entity_poly.pdbx_seq_one_letter_code
_entity_poly.pdbx_strand_id
1 'polypeptide(L)'
;MKTARILSLCAALAAGAVSAAEPAAVSATNAPAPRVVACVGDSITWGGGGANCYPKLLQAELGEGWKVLNFGVNSRTARRDGKEFDLRPGDLDYRKTLNYTKSLSCRPDAVILMIGTNDSKPPNWEETGDAFREGYAALVDDYLALDPRPVVVIGISPTVKGGGFTYGVTEKIVGGGVVPVQRQVAEEKGLPTVDCRAVLDPHMATAYSGDGLHPNAEGNALLAAAFAARLRELFSHAELESHAESAETKPHAESAEGAEPKPHAEPAKGAK
;
A
#
# COMPACT_ATOMS: atom_id res chain seq x y z
N MET A 1 -26.66 -41.78 63.91
CA MET A 1 -25.61 -42.28 64.78
C MET A 1 -24.70 -43.20 64.05
N LYS A 2 -23.46 -42.80 63.72
CA LYS A 2 -22.24 -43.61 63.62
C LYS A 2 -21.12 -42.68 63.10
N THR A 3 -20.30 -42.33 64.09
CA THR A 3 -19.04 -41.58 63.89
C THR A 3 -18.00 -42.45 63.22
N ALA A 4 -17.32 -41.90 62.18
CA ALA A 4 -16.12 -42.49 61.61
C ALA A 4 -14.95 -41.54 61.81
N ARG A 5 -13.91 -42.06 62.47
CA ARG A 5 -12.65 -41.38 62.81
C ARG A 5 -11.76 -41.21 61.57
N ILE A 6 -11.21 -40.04 61.44
CA ILE A 6 -10.18 -39.71 60.44
C ILE A 6 -8.80 -40.02 61.01
N LEU A 7 -8.04 -40.92 60.37
CA LEU A 7 -6.63 -41.13 60.65
C LEU A 7 -5.82 -40.10 59.85
N SER A 8 -5.02 -39.34 60.56
CA SER A 8 -4.03 -38.41 60.00
C SER A 8 -2.77 -39.20 59.63
N LEU A 9 -2.35 -39.12 58.32
CA LEU A 9 -1.09 -39.67 57.85
C LEU A 9 -0.21 -38.50 57.42
N CYS A 10 0.83 -38.19 58.24
CA CYS A 10 1.88 -37.22 57.85
C CYS A 10 2.83 -37.86 56.85
N ALA A 11 2.85 -37.35 55.64
CA ALA A 11 3.89 -37.66 54.66
C ALA A 11 4.84 -36.46 54.53
N ALA A 12 6.10 -36.70 54.84
CA ALA A 12 7.19 -35.74 54.68
C ALA A 12 7.49 -35.55 53.16
N LEU A 13 7.33 -34.32 52.67
CA LEU A 13 7.78 -33.95 51.34
C LEU A 13 9.23 -33.48 51.40
N ALA A 14 10.10 -34.20 50.68
CA ALA A 14 11.45 -33.75 50.38
C ALA A 14 11.38 -32.65 49.30
N ALA A 15 11.89 -31.46 49.62
CA ALA A 15 12.01 -30.36 48.67
C ALA A 15 13.18 -30.63 47.71
N GLY A 16 12.84 -31.07 46.51
CA GLY A 16 13.78 -31.05 45.37
C GLY A 16 13.77 -29.66 44.73
N ALA A 17 14.91 -28.97 44.76
CA ALA A 17 15.10 -27.71 44.08
C ALA A 17 15.09 -27.97 42.57
N VAL A 18 14.00 -27.59 41.91
CA VAL A 18 13.94 -27.52 40.44
C VAL A 18 14.56 -26.17 40.02
N SER A 19 15.77 -26.24 39.46
CA SER A 19 16.41 -25.09 38.79
C SER A 19 15.53 -24.70 37.61
N ALA A 20 14.86 -23.56 37.68
CA ALA A 20 14.18 -22.96 36.55
C ALA A 20 15.26 -22.45 35.56
N ALA A 21 15.41 -23.13 34.44
CA ALA A 21 16.15 -22.60 33.31
C ALA A 21 15.38 -21.38 32.82
N GLU A 22 16.01 -20.21 32.86
CA GLU A 22 15.49 -19.00 32.21
C GLU A 22 15.23 -19.30 30.72
N PRO A 23 14.07 -18.88 30.15
CA PRO A 23 13.84 -18.98 28.73
C PRO A 23 14.86 -18.09 28.02
N ALA A 24 15.66 -18.69 27.15
CA ALA A 24 16.58 -17.97 26.29
C ALA A 24 15.82 -16.84 25.59
N ALA A 25 16.28 -15.61 25.79
CA ALA A 25 15.76 -14.44 25.11
C ALA A 25 15.85 -14.70 23.60
N VAL A 26 14.69 -14.82 22.94
CA VAL A 26 14.60 -14.89 21.49
C VAL A 26 15.18 -13.56 21.00
N SER A 27 16.35 -13.62 20.40
CA SER A 27 17.00 -12.49 19.75
C SER A 27 16.01 -11.95 18.73
N ALA A 28 15.44 -10.77 18.99
CA ALA A 28 14.63 -10.06 18.01
C ALA A 28 15.54 -9.83 16.79
N THR A 29 15.23 -10.49 15.68
CA THR A 29 15.91 -10.28 14.42
C THR A 29 15.73 -8.80 14.06
N ASN A 30 16.83 -8.08 13.86
CA ASN A 30 16.89 -6.68 13.43
C ASN A 30 16.42 -6.50 11.96
N ALA A 31 15.41 -7.25 11.52
CA ALA A 31 14.80 -7.06 10.21
C ALA A 31 14.02 -5.73 10.21
N PRO A 32 14.17 -4.90 9.19
CA PRO A 32 13.39 -3.67 9.08
C PRO A 32 11.89 -4.00 9.06
N ALA A 33 11.07 -3.09 9.61
CA ALA A 33 9.63 -3.25 9.57
C ALA A 33 9.13 -3.36 8.13
N PRO A 34 8.12 -4.22 7.85
CA PRO A 34 7.61 -4.39 6.50
C PRO A 34 6.97 -3.09 5.98
N ARG A 35 7.20 -2.78 4.71
CA ARG A 35 6.54 -1.66 4.02
C ARG A 35 5.05 -1.89 3.91
N VAL A 36 4.26 -0.91 4.28
CA VAL A 36 2.79 -0.99 4.28
C VAL A 36 2.23 -0.50 2.95
N VAL A 37 1.45 -1.33 2.27
CA VAL A 37 0.71 -0.98 1.06
C VAL A 37 -0.78 -0.94 1.35
N ALA A 38 -1.43 0.21 1.14
CA ALA A 38 -2.88 0.35 1.23
C ALA A 38 -3.52 0.21 -0.17
N CYS A 39 -4.26 -0.87 -0.42
CA CYS A 39 -5.04 -1.03 -1.64
C CYS A 39 -6.43 -0.42 -1.43
N VAL A 40 -6.65 0.74 -2.03
CA VAL A 40 -7.85 1.58 -1.90
C VAL A 40 -8.67 1.51 -3.17
N GLY A 41 -9.98 1.29 -3.04
CA GLY A 41 -10.85 1.23 -4.22
C GLY A 41 -12.25 0.70 -3.95
N ASP A 42 -12.90 0.31 -5.02
CA ASP A 42 -14.27 -0.22 -5.03
C ASP A 42 -14.32 -1.76 -4.95
N SER A 43 -15.32 -2.37 -5.59
CA SER A 43 -15.52 -3.83 -5.62
C SER A 43 -14.40 -4.58 -6.32
N ILE A 44 -13.71 -3.96 -7.29
CA ILE A 44 -12.57 -4.59 -7.98
C ILE A 44 -11.41 -4.76 -7.01
N THR A 45 -11.15 -3.76 -6.15
CA THR A 45 -10.14 -3.86 -5.08
C THR A 45 -10.58 -4.79 -3.96
N TRP A 46 -11.87 -4.72 -3.55
CA TRP A 46 -12.41 -5.63 -2.53
C TRP A 46 -12.28 -7.11 -2.96
N GLY A 47 -12.59 -7.41 -4.24
CA GLY A 47 -12.38 -8.73 -4.85
C GLY A 47 -13.07 -9.88 -4.12
N GLY A 48 -14.23 -9.63 -3.48
CA GLY A 48 -14.91 -10.61 -2.63
C GLY A 48 -14.25 -10.82 -1.26
N GLY A 49 -13.16 -10.16 -0.94
CA GLY A 49 -12.40 -10.34 0.30
C GLY A 49 -11.75 -11.71 0.45
N GLY A 50 -11.87 -12.58 -0.56
CA GLY A 50 -11.33 -13.94 -0.59
C GLY A 50 -9.84 -14.03 -0.92
N ALA A 51 -9.31 -15.25 -0.97
CA ALA A 51 -7.91 -15.53 -1.25
C ALA A 51 -7.44 -15.04 -2.64
N ASN A 52 -8.37 -14.97 -3.60
CA ASN A 52 -8.08 -14.64 -4.98
C ASN A 52 -8.31 -13.17 -5.34
N CYS A 53 -8.50 -12.26 -4.35
CA CYS A 53 -8.50 -10.83 -4.63
C CYS A 53 -7.07 -10.32 -4.88
N TYR A 54 -6.90 -9.33 -5.77
CA TYR A 54 -5.55 -8.87 -6.13
C TYR A 54 -4.72 -8.39 -4.93
N PRO A 55 -5.26 -7.75 -3.87
CA PRO A 55 -4.42 -7.34 -2.74
C PRO A 55 -3.79 -8.50 -1.97
N LYS A 56 -4.52 -9.64 -1.86
CA LYS A 56 -3.96 -10.85 -1.24
C LYS A 56 -2.93 -11.54 -2.10
N LEU A 57 -3.15 -11.59 -3.41
CA LEU A 57 -2.18 -12.11 -4.37
C LEU A 57 -0.95 -11.20 -4.43
N LEU A 58 -1.13 -9.88 -4.35
CA LEU A 58 -0.04 -8.90 -4.26
C LEU A 58 0.82 -9.11 -3.01
N GLN A 59 0.21 -9.43 -1.86
CA GLN A 59 0.96 -9.80 -0.65
C GLN A 59 1.85 -11.02 -0.90
N ALA A 60 1.32 -12.04 -1.57
CA ALA A 60 2.10 -13.24 -1.89
C ALA A 60 3.25 -12.94 -2.87
N GLU A 61 3.00 -12.09 -3.87
CA GLU A 61 4.01 -11.65 -4.84
C GLU A 61 5.13 -10.83 -4.19
N LEU A 62 4.81 -9.93 -3.29
CA LEU A 62 5.78 -9.03 -2.66
C LEU A 62 6.60 -9.71 -1.54
N GLY A 63 6.03 -10.68 -0.83
CA GLY A 63 6.68 -11.43 0.25
C GLY A 63 6.70 -10.70 1.59
N GLU A 64 7.55 -11.20 2.51
CA GLU A 64 7.55 -10.80 3.94
C GLU A 64 8.00 -9.36 4.19
N GLY A 65 8.80 -8.77 3.28
CA GLY A 65 9.22 -7.36 3.39
C GLY A 65 8.11 -6.35 3.19
N TRP A 66 6.87 -6.81 2.93
CA TRP A 66 5.71 -5.98 2.65
C TRP A 66 4.49 -6.44 3.45
N LYS A 67 3.62 -5.48 3.76
CA LYS A 67 2.32 -5.69 4.41
C LYS A 67 1.23 -5.05 3.57
N VAL A 68 0.53 -5.86 2.79
CA VAL A 68 -0.54 -5.38 1.90
C VAL A 68 -1.89 -5.43 2.62
N LEU A 69 -2.60 -4.32 2.64
CA LEU A 69 -3.89 -4.15 3.29
C LEU A 69 -4.96 -3.84 2.25
N ASN A 70 -6.08 -4.57 2.31
CA ASN A 70 -7.21 -4.37 1.41
C ASN A 70 -8.25 -3.44 2.04
N PHE A 71 -8.43 -2.27 1.45
CA PHE A 71 -9.42 -1.27 1.84
C PHE A 71 -10.50 -1.06 0.76
N GLY A 72 -10.64 -2.01 -0.17
CA GLY A 72 -11.72 -2.00 -1.15
C GLY A 72 -13.10 -2.08 -0.50
N VAL A 73 -14.08 -1.35 -1.04
CA VAL A 73 -15.47 -1.36 -0.57
C VAL A 73 -16.41 -1.34 -1.76
N ASN A 74 -17.33 -2.30 -1.81
CA ASN A 74 -18.29 -2.42 -2.93
C ASN A 74 -19.06 -1.13 -3.18
N SER A 75 -19.37 -0.88 -4.44
CA SER A 75 -20.22 0.19 -4.94
C SER A 75 -19.73 1.62 -4.62
N ARG A 76 -18.54 1.80 -4.09
CA ARG A 76 -18.07 3.14 -3.72
C ARG A 76 -17.62 3.95 -4.91
N THR A 77 -17.85 5.28 -4.77
CA THR A 77 -17.51 6.32 -5.74
C THR A 77 -16.40 7.23 -5.20
N ALA A 78 -15.62 7.81 -6.09
CA ALA A 78 -14.69 8.87 -5.75
C ALA A 78 -15.39 10.24 -5.60
N ARG A 79 -16.48 10.47 -6.36
CA ARG A 79 -17.30 11.65 -6.23
C ARG A 79 -18.03 11.69 -4.88
N ARG A 80 -18.21 12.88 -4.34
CA ARG A 80 -18.75 13.09 -2.98
C ARG A 80 -20.26 12.87 -2.88
N ASP A 81 -20.98 13.06 -3.96
CA ASP A 81 -22.44 12.98 -4.06
C ASP A 81 -22.94 11.70 -4.76
N GLY A 82 -22.03 10.70 -4.92
CA GLY A 82 -22.36 9.42 -5.54
C GLY A 82 -23.59 8.76 -4.89
N LYS A 83 -24.44 8.22 -5.72
CA LYS A 83 -25.66 7.52 -5.32
C LYS A 83 -25.97 6.33 -6.23
N GLU A 84 -26.81 5.45 -5.78
CA GLU A 84 -27.31 4.30 -6.55
C GLU A 84 -28.80 4.12 -6.22
N PHE A 85 -29.67 4.05 -7.24
CA PHE A 85 -31.13 3.86 -7.12
C PHE A 85 -31.74 4.78 -6.04
N ASP A 86 -32.27 4.21 -4.94
CA ASP A 86 -32.97 4.91 -3.87
C ASP A 86 -32.06 5.48 -2.77
N LEU A 87 -30.73 5.33 -2.92
CA LEU A 87 -29.78 5.86 -1.95
C LEU A 87 -29.69 7.40 -2.04
N ARG A 88 -29.42 8.03 -0.92
CA ARG A 88 -29.25 9.49 -0.88
C ARG A 88 -27.96 9.89 -1.59
N PRO A 89 -27.90 11.09 -2.19
CA PRO A 89 -26.64 11.63 -2.71
C PRO A 89 -25.53 11.60 -1.65
N GLY A 90 -24.38 11.08 -2.03
CA GLY A 90 -23.21 10.94 -1.18
C GLY A 90 -23.18 9.69 -0.29
N ASP A 91 -24.18 8.81 -0.33
CA ASP A 91 -24.12 7.54 0.43
C ASP A 91 -23.06 6.58 -0.14
N LEU A 92 -22.67 6.76 -1.39
CA LEU A 92 -21.62 5.96 -2.03
C LEU A 92 -20.22 6.58 -1.94
N ASP A 93 -20.06 7.79 -1.41
CA ASP A 93 -18.74 8.42 -1.23
C ASP A 93 -17.82 7.48 -0.41
N TYR A 94 -16.68 7.10 -1.01
CA TYR A 94 -15.70 6.23 -0.37
C TYR A 94 -15.21 6.79 0.98
N ARG A 95 -15.11 8.13 1.11
CA ARG A 95 -14.66 8.82 2.32
C ARG A 95 -15.58 8.62 3.52
N LYS A 96 -16.83 8.23 3.31
CA LYS A 96 -17.79 7.90 4.38
C LYS A 96 -17.62 6.48 4.92
N THR A 97 -16.68 5.71 4.41
CA THR A 97 -16.45 4.33 4.84
C THR A 97 -15.43 4.24 5.98
N LEU A 98 -15.57 3.22 6.82
CA LEU A 98 -14.56 2.91 7.82
C LEU A 98 -13.21 2.51 7.18
N ASN A 99 -13.24 1.92 5.98
CA ASN A 99 -12.04 1.54 5.25
C ASN A 99 -11.22 2.76 4.81
N TYR A 100 -11.88 3.86 4.44
CA TYR A 100 -11.19 5.11 4.18
C TYR A 100 -10.41 5.60 5.41
N THR A 101 -11.07 5.71 6.58
CA THR A 101 -10.40 6.14 7.81
C THR A 101 -9.25 5.22 8.20
N LYS A 102 -9.44 3.90 8.06
CA LYS A 102 -8.39 2.91 8.36
C LYS A 102 -7.23 3.00 7.38
N SER A 103 -7.48 3.26 6.09
CA SER A 103 -6.42 3.39 5.08
C SER A 103 -5.54 4.60 5.31
N LEU A 104 -6.10 5.71 5.78
CA LEU A 104 -5.30 6.87 6.19
C LEU A 104 -4.47 6.59 7.46
N SER A 105 -5.06 5.91 8.45
CA SER A 105 -4.42 5.68 9.76
C SER A 105 -3.43 4.51 9.78
N CYS A 106 -3.36 3.67 8.75
CA CYS A 106 -2.40 2.57 8.71
C CYS A 106 -0.95 3.00 8.42
N ARG A 107 -0.70 4.29 8.19
CA ARG A 107 0.60 4.89 7.84
C ARG A 107 1.23 4.16 6.65
N PRO A 108 0.61 4.20 5.47
CA PRO A 108 1.09 3.46 4.32
C PRO A 108 2.39 4.07 3.76
N ASP A 109 3.32 3.20 3.35
CA ASP A 109 4.47 3.59 2.53
C ASP A 109 4.07 3.74 1.06
N ALA A 110 3.05 2.96 0.63
CA ALA A 110 2.46 3.09 -0.69
C ALA A 110 0.93 2.97 -0.64
N VAL A 111 0.25 3.68 -1.53
CA VAL A 111 -1.19 3.57 -1.77
C VAL A 111 -1.43 3.18 -3.22
N ILE A 112 -2.15 2.11 -3.46
CA ILE A 112 -2.71 1.78 -4.77
C ILE A 112 -4.14 2.28 -4.77
N LEU A 113 -4.44 3.29 -5.60
CA LEU A 113 -5.78 3.87 -5.73
C LEU A 113 -6.42 3.44 -7.05
N MET A 114 -7.40 2.55 -6.98
CA MET A 114 -8.17 2.06 -8.13
C MET A 114 -9.67 2.17 -7.85
N ILE A 115 -10.27 3.30 -8.18
CA ILE A 115 -11.69 3.64 -7.97
C ILE A 115 -12.19 4.51 -9.12
N GLY A 116 -13.48 4.44 -9.42
CA GLY A 116 -14.11 5.24 -10.46
C GLY A 116 -15.14 4.45 -11.27
N THR A 117 -15.10 3.13 -11.18
CA THR A 117 -16.03 2.25 -11.92
C THR A 117 -17.50 2.58 -11.58
N ASN A 118 -17.82 2.82 -10.32
CA ASN A 118 -19.18 3.14 -9.91
C ASN A 118 -19.58 4.59 -10.19
N ASP A 119 -18.62 5.48 -10.35
CA ASP A 119 -18.82 6.86 -10.80
C ASP A 119 -19.37 6.90 -12.23
N SER A 120 -19.07 5.88 -13.06
CA SER A 120 -19.56 5.77 -14.43
C SER A 120 -21.02 5.35 -14.55
N LYS A 121 -21.67 4.90 -13.48
CA LYS A 121 -23.06 4.45 -13.51
C LYS A 121 -24.01 5.62 -13.68
N PRO A 122 -25.12 5.46 -14.43
CA PRO A 122 -26.27 6.35 -14.24
C PRO A 122 -26.82 6.18 -12.79
N PRO A 123 -27.07 7.17 -11.99
CA PRO A 123 -27.05 8.61 -12.23
C PRO A 123 -25.77 9.33 -11.76
N ASN A 124 -24.64 8.65 -11.61
CA ASN A 124 -23.41 9.25 -11.10
C ASN A 124 -22.61 9.97 -12.17
N TRP A 125 -22.73 9.54 -13.44
CA TRP A 125 -21.99 10.17 -14.53
C TRP A 125 -22.81 11.29 -15.16
N GLU A 126 -22.25 12.48 -15.16
CA GLU A 126 -22.70 13.60 -15.98
C GLU A 126 -21.85 13.74 -17.24
N GLU A 127 -22.33 14.48 -18.24
CA GLU A 127 -21.73 14.61 -19.56
C GLU A 127 -20.25 15.06 -19.51
N THR A 128 -19.92 15.98 -18.59
CA THR A 128 -18.55 16.52 -18.47
C THR A 128 -17.64 15.70 -17.56
N GLY A 129 -18.19 14.91 -16.64
CA GLY A 129 -17.41 14.16 -15.65
C GLY A 129 -16.76 15.05 -14.57
N ASP A 130 -17.14 16.31 -14.44
CA ASP A 130 -16.51 17.29 -13.54
C ASP A 130 -16.59 16.88 -12.07
N ALA A 131 -17.75 16.42 -11.60
CA ALA A 131 -17.91 15.99 -10.21
C ALA A 131 -17.06 14.74 -9.89
N PHE A 132 -16.88 13.83 -10.87
CA PHE A 132 -15.94 12.74 -10.72
C PHE A 132 -14.51 13.27 -10.63
N ARG A 133 -14.08 14.14 -11.53
CA ARG A 133 -12.73 14.71 -11.54
C ARG A 133 -12.40 15.41 -10.23
N GLU A 134 -13.30 16.28 -9.74
CA GLU A 134 -13.13 16.97 -8.45
C GLU A 134 -13.01 15.98 -7.29
N GLY A 135 -13.94 15.03 -7.18
CA GLY A 135 -13.94 14.04 -6.11
C GLY A 135 -12.74 13.11 -6.15
N TYR A 136 -12.30 12.71 -7.36
CA TYR A 136 -11.15 11.85 -7.56
C TYR A 136 -9.83 12.55 -7.21
N ALA A 137 -9.64 13.79 -7.71
CA ALA A 137 -8.47 14.59 -7.40
C ALA A 137 -8.36 14.86 -5.89
N ALA A 138 -9.46 15.20 -5.23
CA ALA A 138 -9.49 15.41 -3.79
C ALA A 138 -9.18 14.12 -3.00
N LEU A 139 -9.62 12.94 -3.49
CA LEU A 139 -9.28 11.66 -2.85
C LEU A 139 -7.78 11.35 -2.98
N VAL A 140 -7.17 11.67 -4.10
CA VAL A 140 -5.71 11.58 -4.28
C VAL A 140 -4.99 12.50 -3.30
N ASP A 141 -5.46 13.75 -3.17
CA ASP A 141 -4.86 14.75 -2.27
C ASP A 141 -4.93 14.34 -0.80
N ASP A 142 -6.00 13.67 -0.38
CA ASP A 142 -6.13 13.13 0.98
C ASP A 142 -4.96 12.18 1.33
N TYR A 143 -4.50 11.35 0.38
CA TYR A 143 -3.35 10.47 0.60
C TYR A 143 -2.01 11.19 0.45
N LEU A 144 -1.89 12.13 -0.49
CA LEU A 144 -0.69 12.94 -0.66
C LEU A 144 -0.38 13.86 0.52
N ALA A 145 -1.41 14.19 1.33
CA ALA A 145 -1.29 15.02 2.53
C ALA A 145 -0.86 14.24 3.78
N LEU A 146 -0.72 12.91 3.71
CA LEU A 146 -0.26 12.11 4.85
C LEU A 146 1.21 12.40 5.19
N ASP A 147 1.54 12.26 6.48
CA ASP A 147 2.90 12.35 7.00
C ASP A 147 3.27 11.07 7.78
N PRO A 148 4.30 10.31 7.35
CA PRO A 148 5.07 10.52 6.13
C PRO A 148 4.22 10.36 4.87
N ARG A 149 4.58 11.09 3.81
CA ARG A 149 3.88 11.07 2.53
C ARG A 149 4.13 9.75 1.80
N PRO A 150 3.09 8.96 1.48
CA PRO A 150 3.24 7.71 0.75
C PRO A 150 3.51 7.93 -0.75
N VAL A 151 4.04 6.91 -1.41
CA VAL A 151 3.98 6.80 -2.87
C VAL A 151 2.54 6.44 -3.27
N VAL A 152 1.85 7.31 -4.03
CA VAL A 152 0.50 7.04 -4.54
C VAL A 152 0.60 6.53 -5.97
N VAL A 153 0.16 5.28 -6.20
CA VAL A 153 0.10 4.63 -7.52
C VAL A 153 -1.35 4.62 -7.98
N ILE A 154 -1.62 5.22 -9.13
CA ILE A 154 -2.95 5.20 -9.75
C ILE A 154 -3.13 3.91 -10.55
N GLY A 155 -4.09 3.08 -10.15
CA GLY A 155 -4.59 1.98 -10.96
C GLY A 155 -5.63 2.52 -11.96
N ILE A 156 -5.27 2.58 -13.25
CA ILE A 156 -6.21 2.97 -14.31
C ILE A 156 -7.28 1.89 -14.44
N SER A 157 -8.55 2.28 -14.33
CA SER A 157 -9.68 1.34 -14.31
C SER A 157 -9.64 0.33 -15.45
N PRO A 158 -9.88 -0.97 -15.19
CA PRO A 158 -9.92 -2.00 -16.21
C PRO A 158 -10.99 -1.75 -17.28
N THR A 159 -10.84 -2.40 -18.44
CA THR A 159 -11.83 -2.41 -19.50
C THR A 159 -13.10 -3.13 -19.05
N VAL A 160 -14.26 -2.58 -19.34
CA VAL A 160 -15.54 -3.27 -19.14
C VAL A 160 -15.78 -4.19 -20.33
N LYS A 161 -15.57 -5.48 -20.13
CA LYS A 161 -15.76 -6.49 -21.18
C LYS A 161 -17.20 -6.53 -21.70
N GLY A 162 -18.17 -6.35 -20.77
CA GLY A 162 -19.58 -6.53 -21.09
C GLY A 162 -19.97 -8.00 -21.29
N GLY A 163 -21.14 -8.22 -21.89
CA GLY A 163 -21.65 -9.56 -22.15
C GLY A 163 -22.31 -10.24 -20.95
N GLY A 164 -22.31 -9.58 -19.78
CA GLY A 164 -22.98 -10.02 -18.56
C GLY A 164 -23.70 -8.86 -17.87
N PHE A 165 -24.06 -9.06 -16.60
CA PHE A 165 -24.73 -8.03 -15.80
C PHE A 165 -23.70 -7.08 -15.17
N THR A 166 -23.45 -5.96 -15.84
CA THR A 166 -22.42 -4.98 -15.46
C THR A 166 -22.89 -3.91 -14.46
N TYR A 167 -24.05 -4.09 -13.85
CA TYR A 167 -24.62 -3.12 -12.87
C TYR A 167 -24.80 -1.71 -13.43
N GLY A 168 -25.04 -1.58 -14.73
CA GLY A 168 -25.16 -0.28 -15.42
C GLY A 168 -23.83 0.37 -15.81
N VAL A 169 -22.71 -0.24 -15.50
CA VAL A 169 -21.38 0.20 -15.95
C VAL A 169 -21.19 -0.12 -17.43
N THR A 170 -20.66 0.81 -18.20
CA THR A 170 -20.41 0.65 -19.63
C THR A 170 -19.00 1.06 -20.00
N GLU A 171 -18.42 0.35 -20.96
CA GLU A 171 -17.09 0.70 -21.49
C GLU A 171 -17.08 2.11 -22.12
N LYS A 172 -18.19 2.52 -22.71
CA LYS A 172 -18.32 3.87 -23.28
C LYS A 172 -17.99 4.96 -22.25
N ILE A 173 -18.47 4.81 -21.01
CA ILE A 173 -18.23 5.81 -19.95
C ILE A 173 -16.92 5.53 -19.22
N VAL A 174 -16.61 4.29 -18.89
CA VAL A 174 -15.35 3.98 -18.20
C VAL A 174 -14.16 4.34 -19.09
N GLY A 175 -14.11 3.81 -20.30
CA GLY A 175 -12.98 4.06 -21.22
C GLY A 175 -12.94 5.48 -21.78
N GLY A 176 -14.12 6.08 -22.07
CA GLY A 176 -14.21 7.41 -22.69
C GLY A 176 -14.30 8.57 -21.71
N GLY A 177 -14.59 8.32 -20.43
CA GLY A 177 -14.78 9.35 -19.40
C GLY A 177 -13.88 9.16 -18.18
N VAL A 178 -14.08 8.05 -17.43
CA VAL A 178 -13.33 7.82 -16.18
C VAL A 178 -11.81 7.71 -16.41
N VAL A 179 -11.40 6.90 -17.35
CA VAL A 179 -9.97 6.66 -17.67
C VAL A 179 -9.23 7.94 -18.08
N PRO A 180 -9.75 8.78 -18.98
CA PRO A 180 -9.12 10.06 -19.28
C PRO A 180 -8.88 10.94 -18.05
N VAL A 181 -9.87 11.04 -17.15
CA VAL A 181 -9.74 11.80 -15.91
C VAL A 181 -8.68 11.21 -14.99
N GLN A 182 -8.65 9.88 -14.81
CA GLN A 182 -7.62 9.22 -13.99
C GLN A 182 -6.21 9.51 -14.53
N ARG A 183 -6.00 9.43 -15.84
CA ARG A 183 -4.72 9.72 -16.49
C ARG A 183 -4.33 11.19 -16.33
N GLN A 184 -5.27 12.11 -16.55
CA GLN A 184 -5.04 13.53 -16.39
C GLN A 184 -4.65 13.90 -14.96
N VAL A 185 -5.36 13.40 -13.94
CA VAL A 185 -5.04 13.64 -12.53
C VAL A 185 -3.66 13.04 -12.17
N ALA A 186 -3.34 11.86 -12.68
CA ALA A 186 -2.02 11.26 -12.46
C ALA A 186 -0.90 12.12 -13.08
N GLU A 187 -1.08 12.62 -14.31
CA GLU A 187 -0.13 13.49 -14.99
C GLU A 187 0.04 14.84 -14.26
N GLU A 188 -1.07 15.52 -13.94
CA GLU A 188 -1.07 16.81 -13.24
C GLU A 188 -0.35 16.76 -11.88
N LYS A 189 -0.41 15.61 -11.20
CA LYS A 189 0.20 15.41 -9.88
C LYS A 189 1.53 14.66 -9.93
N GLY A 190 2.02 14.31 -11.11
CA GLY A 190 3.28 13.57 -11.30
C GLY A 190 3.27 12.17 -10.66
N LEU A 191 2.14 11.46 -10.72
CA LEU A 191 1.96 10.18 -10.03
C LEU A 191 2.24 8.98 -10.93
N PRO A 192 2.89 7.94 -10.41
CA PRO A 192 3.05 6.68 -11.12
C PRO A 192 1.70 5.99 -11.36
N THR A 193 1.59 5.31 -12.49
CA THR A 193 0.37 4.58 -12.88
C THR A 193 0.66 3.11 -13.13
N VAL A 194 -0.37 2.26 -12.98
CA VAL A 194 -0.48 0.93 -13.56
C VAL A 194 -1.69 0.93 -14.47
N ASP A 195 -1.48 0.69 -15.76
CA ASP A 195 -2.57 0.59 -16.73
C ASP A 195 -3.22 -0.79 -16.67
N CYS A 196 -4.24 -0.94 -15.82
CA CYS A 196 -4.94 -2.21 -15.65
C CYS A 196 -5.63 -2.67 -16.94
N ARG A 197 -5.93 -1.77 -17.87
CA ARG A 197 -6.47 -2.11 -19.20
C ARG A 197 -5.41 -2.83 -20.03
N ALA A 198 -4.22 -2.23 -20.15
CA ALA A 198 -3.12 -2.85 -20.89
C ALA A 198 -2.73 -4.23 -20.31
N VAL A 199 -2.91 -4.42 -18.98
CA VAL A 199 -2.68 -5.70 -18.30
C VAL A 199 -3.75 -6.73 -18.65
N LEU A 200 -5.04 -6.36 -18.66
CA LEU A 200 -6.15 -7.31 -18.79
C LEU A 200 -6.66 -7.50 -20.22
N ASP A 201 -6.52 -6.51 -21.11
CA ASP A 201 -7.06 -6.57 -22.48
C ASP A 201 -6.52 -7.74 -23.31
N PRO A 202 -5.25 -8.15 -23.22
CA PRO A 202 -4.77 -9.36 -23.89
C PRO A 202 -5.44 -10.65 -23.38
N HIS A 203 -6.02 -10.62 -22.19
CA HIS A 203 -6.66 -11.74 -21.49
C HIS A 203 -8.19 -11.58 -21.38
N MET A 204 -8.78 -10.71 -22.22
CA MET A 204 -10.20 -10.34 -22.17
C MET A 204 -11.14 -11.58 -22.18
N ALA A 205 -10.74 -12.65 -22.85
CA ALA A 205 -11.57 -13.86 -22.95
C ALA A 205 -11.65 -14.64 -21.63
N THR A 206 -10.57 -14.65 -20.84
CA THR A 206 -10.38 -15.56 -19.70
C THR A 206 -10.28 -14.86 -18.34
N ALA A 207 -9.87 -13.58 -18.29
CA ALA A 207 -9.54 -12.87 -17.05
C ALA A 207 -10.74 -12.23 -16.32
N TYR A 208 -11.96 -12.32 -16.86
CA TYR A 208 -13.15 -11.71 -16.30
C TYR A 208 -14.15 -12.73 -15.77
N SER A 209 -14.87 -12.34 -14.72
CA SER A 209 -16.04 -13.06 -14.22
C SER A 209 -17.18 -13.02 -15.24
N GLY A 210 -18.22 -13.88 -15.04
CA GLY A 210 -19.36 -13.94 -15.94
C GLY A 210 -20.20 -12.66 -16.07
N ASP A 211 -20.00 -11.69 -15.15
CA ASP A 211 -20.63 -10.37 -15.22
C ASP A 211 -19.97 -9.44 -16.26
N GLY A 212 -18.76 -9.76 -16.71
CA GLY A 212 -18.02 -8.95 -17.70
C GLY A 212 -17.49 -7.63 -17.16
N LEU A 213 -17.47 -7.46 -15.84
CA LEU A 213 -17.00 -6.26 -15.13
C LEU A 213 -15.83 -6.58 -14.19
N HIS A 214 -16.00 -7.58 -13.32
CA HIS A 214 -15.03 -7.91 -12.30
C HIS A 214 -13.98 -8.88 -12.82
N PRO A 215 -12.69 -8.64 -12.59
CA PRO A 215 -11.65 -9.64 -12.82
C PRO A 215 -11.91 -10.91 -12.00
N ASN A 216 -11.72 -12.08 -12.61
CA ASN A 216 -11.74 -13.36 -11.91
C ASN A 216 -10.39 -13.67 -11.26
N ALA A 217 -10.14 -14.92 -10.84
CA ALA A 217 -8.88 -15.31 -10.20
C ALA A 217 -7.66 -15.06 -11.10
N GLU A 218 -7.76 -15.33 -12.40
CA GLU A 218 -6.69 -15.05 -13.37
C GLU A 218 -6.45 -13.54 -13.52
N GLY A 219 -7.52 -12.76 -13.73
CA GLY A 219 -7.40 -11.31 -13.85
C GLY A 219 -6.83 -10.64 -12.59
N ASN A 220 -7.24 -11.10 -11.41
CA ASN A 220 -6.69 -10.62 -10.16
C ASN A 220 -5.19 -10.97 -10.00
N ALA A 221 -4.75 -12.14 -10.47
CA ALA A 221 -3.32 -12.50 -10.45
C ALA A 221 -2.49 -11.62 -11.39
N LEU A 222 -3.01 -11.32 -12.58
CA LEU A 222 -2.37 -10.40 -13.53
C LEU A 222 -2.23 -8.98 -12.94
N LEU A 223 -3.29 -8.46 -12.30
CA LEU A 223 -3.24 -7.17 -11.62
C LEU A 223 -2.23 -7.16 -10.47
N ALA A 224 -2.20 -8.21 -9.65
CA ALA A 224 -1.25 -8.34 -8.54
C ALA A 224 0.20 -8.31 -9.03
N ALA A 225 0.52 -9.07 -10.08
CA ALA A 225 1.85 -9.10 -10.69
C ALA A 225 2.27 -7.71 -11.23
N ALA A 226 1.35 -7.01 -11.91
CA ALA A 226 1.62 -5.68 -12.45
C ALA A 226 1.87 -4.64 -11.34
N PHE A 227 1.06 -4.63 -10.28
CA PHE A 227 1.28 -3.76 -9.13
C PHE A 227 2.56 -4.11 -8.37
N ALA A 228 2.88 -5.41 -8.21
CA ALA A 228 4.13 -5.82 -7.58
C ALA A 228 5.36 -5.36 -8.34
N ALA A 229 5.36 -5.51 -9.66
CA ALA A 229 6.44 -5.02 -10.52
C ALA A 229 6.65 -3.51 -10.37
N ARG A 230 5.54 -2.74 -10.40
CA ARG A 230 5.61 -1.28 -10.27
C ARG A 230 6.10 -0.82 -8.89
N LEU A 231 5.63 -1.45 -7.82
CA LEU A 231 6.10 -1.13 -6.47
C LEU A 231 7.59 -1.44 -6.28
N ARG A 232 8.06 -2.60 -6.77
CA ARG A 232 9.49 -2.95 -6.71
C ARG A 232 10.35 -1.93 -7.45
N GLU A 233 9.94 -1.50 -8.64
CA GLU A 233 10.63 -0.48 -9.42
C GLU A 233 10.74 0.83 -8.62
N LEU A 234 9.61 1.36 -8.12
CA LEU A 234 9.56 2.62 -7.39
C LEU A 234 10.42 2.62 -6.12
N PHE A 235 10.39 1.53 -5.35
CA PHE A 235 11.13 1.45 -4.10
C PHE A 235 12.61 1.09 -4.29
N SER A 236 13.00 0.41 -5.38
CA SER A 236 14.41 0.20 -5.71
C SER A 236 15.09 1.49 -6.16
N HIS A 237 14.43 2.34 -6.92
CA HIS A 237 14.96 3.66 -7.29
C HIS A 237 15.16 4.57 -6.07
N ALA A 238 14.20 4.62 -5.16
CA ALA A 238 14.30 5.43 -3.95
C ALA A 238 15.47 4.99 -3.04
N GLU A 239 15.76 3.69 -2.96
CA GLU A 239 16.93 3.18 -2.23
C GLU A 239 18.25 3.60 -2.88
N LEU A 240 18.34 3.57 -4.20
CA LEU A 240 19.53 4.00 -4.94
C LEU A 240 19.80 5.50 -4.78
N GLU A 241 18.77 6.32 -4.84
CA GLU A 241 18.86 7.78 -4.64
C GLU A 241 19.31 8.12 -3.21
N SER A 242 18.74 7.47 -2.19
CA SER A 242 19.14 7.68 -0.80
C SER A 242 20.60 7.27 -0.52
N HIS A 243 21.09 6.22 -1.16
CA HIS A 243 22.49 5.82 -1.07
C HIS A 243 23.44 6.77 -1.80
N ALA A 244 23.04 7.34 -2.94
CA ALA A 244 23.82 8.34 -3.67
C ALA A 244 23.98 9.64 -2.85
N GLU A 245 22.88 10.17 -2.30
CA GLU A 245 22.91 11.35 -1.44
C GLU A 245 23.77 11.13 -0.18
N SER A 246 23.70 9.96 0.44
CA SER A 246 24.52 9.63 1.62
C SER A 246 26.01 9.45 1.30
N ALA A 247 26.36 9.11 0.07
CA ALA A 247 27.74 9.02 -0.40
C ALA A 247 28.35 10.40 -0.69
N GLU A 248 27.56 11.33 -1.24
CA GLU A 248 28.00 12.71 -1.52
C GLU A 248 28.17 13.56 -0.24
N THR A 249 27.46 13.24 0.83
CA THR A 249 27.53 13.99 2.10
C THR A 249 28.65 13.57 3.04
N LYS A 250 29.49 12.57 2.70
CA LYS A 250 30.68 12.25 3.49
C LYS A 250 31.76 13.30 3.23
N PRO A 251 32.15 14.12 4.23
CA PRO A 251 33.26 15.06 4.05
C PRO A 251 34.53 14.28 3.77
N HIS A 252 35.26 14.66 2.72
CA HIS A 252 36.63 14.22 2.51
C HIS A 252 37.41 14.52 3.79
N ALA A 253 37.79 13.51 4.53
CA ALA A 253 38.77 13.61 5.59
C ALA A 253 40.09 13.94 4.90
N GLU A 254 40.43 15.25 4.88
CA GLU A 254 41.71 15.75 4.44
C GLU A 254 42.78 15.14 5.34
N SER A 255 43.59 14.27 4.78
CA SER A 255 44.79 13.73 5.43
C SER A 255 45.78 14.85 5.61
N ALA A 256 45.77 15.46 6.80
CA ALA A 256 46.86 16.32 7.25
C ALA A 256 48.05 15.41 7.59
N GLU A 257 48.88 15.15 6.60
CA GLU A 257 50.21 14.56 6.78
C GLU A 257 51.11 15.61 7.45
N GLY A 258 51.66 15.23 8.60
CA GLY A 258 52.46 16.09 9.47
C GLY A 258 53.77 16.55 8.81
N ALA A 259 53.97 17.86 8.86
CA ALA A 259 55.31 18.47 8.67
C ALA A 259 55.97 18.57 10.04
N GLU A 260 56.99 17.77 10.29
CA GLU A 260 57.91 17.93 11.40
C GLU A 260 58.71 19.24 11.25
N PRO A 261 58.93 20.02 12.30
CA PRO A 261 59.84 21.17 12.26
C PRO A 261 61.28 20.73 12.48
N LYS A 262 62.22 21.06 11.56
CA LYS A 262 63.65 20.90 11.69
C LYS A 262 64.20 21.83 12.79
N PRO A 263 65.22 21.38 13.60
CA PRO A 263 65.81 22.19 14.63
C PRO A 263 66.76 23.27 14.05
N HIS A 264 66.60 24.50 14.51
CA HIS A 264 67.49 25.62 14.22
C HIS A 264 68.80 25.49 14.99
N ALA A 265 69.93 25.62 14.28
CA ALA A 265 71.26 25.72 14.80
C ALA A 265 71.52 27.09 15.45
N GLU A 266 72.19 27.09 16.58
CA GLU A 266 72.73 28.26 17.27
C GLU A 266 73.76 29.07 16.45
N PRO A 267 73.77 30.35 16.52
CA PRO A 267 74.95 31.16 16.06
C PRO A 267 75.95 31.38 17.15
N ALA A 268 77.21 31.19 16.77
CA ALA A 268 78.39 31.36 17.58
C ALA A 268 78.65 32.82 18.01
N LYS A 269 79.26 32.95 19.15
CA LYS A 269 79.85 34.14 19.76
C LYS A 269 80.85 34.85 18.85
N GLY A 270 80.83 36.13 18.81
CA GLY A 270 81.92 36.97 18.29
C GLY A 270 81.93 38.33 18.90
N ALA A 271 82.98 38.54 19.65
CA ALA A 271 83.46 39.70 20.42
C ALA A 271 83.62 41.01 19.61
N LYS A 272 83.31 42.06 20.11
CA LYS A 272 83.97 43.27 20.61
C LYS A 272 82.99 44.42 20.81
#